data_3e9774f4dc4f9f241ee0906c45705512
#
_entry.id   3e9774f4dc4f9f241ee0906c45705512
#
_cell.length_a   1.000
_cell.length_b   1.000
_cell.length_c   1.000
_cell.angle_alpha   90.00
_cell.angle_beta   90.00
_cell.angle_gamma   90.00
#
_symmetry.space_group_name_H-M   'P 1'
#
loop_
_entity.id
_entity.type
_entity.pdbx_description
1 polymer ?
#
loop_
_entity_poly.entity_id
_entity_poly.type
_entity_poly.pdbx_seq_one_letter_code
_entity_poly.pdbx_strand_id
1 'polypeptide(L)'
;SGAKILGITRQGLWKLRKSVERYGSSAVTGRKRGPKAYKRANNRTQKWIEDAVEKYFNLYGVGADRICWLLEDVHIHISRATAYRILVRRRLLIPKSKEKRKPVTLYAKGYPGEEVQIDTTEPFGKKGIILISAVDDCSRWGMADCYYHNNSENAARFVLKIVSDAPFPIRSFRTDNGSEFKKHFATICRKLGIEIKRNPVKHPTSNGKVERMHRT
;
A
#
# COMPACT_ATOMS: atom_id res chain seq x y z
N SER A 1 -32.08 32.95 39.02
CA SER A 1 -31.12 32.09 39.72
C SER A 1 -29.86 31.95 38.83
N GLY A 2 -28.67 31.94 39.43
CA GLY A 2 -27.38 31.88 38.73
C GLY A 2 -27.23 30.70 37.73
N ALA A 3 -28.00 29.63 37.91
CA ALA A 3 -28.02 28.49 37.01
C ALA A 3 -28.63 28.86 35.62
N LYS A 4 -29.65 29.71 35.58
CA LYS A 4 -30.26 30.20 34.34
C LYS A 4 -29.31 31.10 33.55
N ILE A 5 -28.54 31.95 34.25
CA ILE A 5 -27.56 32.85 33.62
C ILE A 5 -26.44 32.07 32.95
N LEU A 6 -26.01 30.96 33.54
CA LEU A 6 -24.95 30.08 33.00
C LEU A 6 -25.45 29.00 32.03
N GLY A 7 -26.76 28.93 31.75
CA GLY A 7 -27.33 27.90 30.86
C GLY A 7 -27.15 26.45 31.36
N ILE A 8 -27.03 26.24 32.70
CA ILE A 8 -26.80 24.93 33.28
C ILE A 8 -27.91 24.56 34.28
N THR A 9 -28.03 23.29 34.62
CA THR A 9 -29.01 22.83 35.62
C THR A 9 -28.60 23.23 37.05
N ARG A 10 -29.55 23.28 37.99
CA ARG A 10 -29.26 23.51 39.43
C ARG A 10 -28.20 22.56 39.95
N GLN A 11 -28.30 21.28 39.61
CA GLN A 11 -27.28 20.29 39.98
C GLN A 11 -25.92 20.56 39.34
N GLY A 12 -25.89 21.03 38.08
CA GLY A 12 -24.69 21.46 37.41
C GLY A 12 -23.99 22.61 38.10
N LEU A 13 -24.75 23.63 38.54
CA LEU A 13 -24.24 24.76 39.32
C LEU A 13 -23.66 24.33 40.64
N TRP A 14 -24.37 23.44 41.38
CA TRP A 14 -23.88 22.92 42.67
C TRP A 14 -22.57 22.14 42.51
N LYS A 15 -22.49 21.26 41.49
CA LYS A 15 -21.24 20.52 41.18
C LYS A 15 -20.11 21.47 40.81
N LEU A 16 -20.40 22.50 40.04
CA LEU A 16 -19.41 23.51 39.65
C LEU A 16 -18.89 24.27 40.84
N ARG A 17 -19.78 24.74 41.76
CA ARG A 17 -19.37 25.41 43.03
C ARG A 17 -18.46 24.52 43.86
N LYS A 18 -18.84 23.29 44.13
CA LYS A 18 -17.99 22.33 44.85
C LYS A 18 -16.64 22.08 44.17
N SER A 19 -16.63 22.10 42.85
CA SER A 19 -15.40 21.93 42.07
C SER A 19 -14.49 23.17 42.17
N VAL A 20 -15.07 24.36 42.16
CA VAL A 20 -14.32 25.62 42.33
C VAL A 20 -13.79 25.74 43.76
N GLU A 21 -14.57 25.39 44.78
CA GLU A 21 -14.11 25.34 46.18
C GLU A 21 -12.91 24.41 46.35
N ARG A 22 -12.88 23.27 45.65
CA ARG A 22 -11.81 22.27 45.78
C ARG A 22 -10.57 22.55 44.92
N TYR A 23 -10.74 23.12 43.73
CA TYR A 23 -9.70 23.23 42.70
C TYR A 23 -9.46 24.65 42.19
N GLY A 24 -10.11 25.64 42.78
CA GLY A 24 -10.00 27.04 42.36
C GLY A 24 -10.65 27.34 41.02
N SER A 25 -10.36 28.51 40.48
CA SER A 25 -10.91 29.01 39.18
C SER A 25 -10.62 28.10 38.01
N SER A 26 -9.55 27.27 38.04
CA SER A 26 -9.22 26.31 37.00
C SER A 26 -10.30 25.22 36.80
N ALA A 27 -11.21 25.06 37.76
CA ALA A 27 -12.33 24.13 37.63
C ALA A 27 -13.40 24.59 36.60
N VAL A 28 -13.45 25.90 36.34
CA VAL A 28 -14.40 26.50 35.36
C VAL A 28 -14.06 26.15 33.94
N THR A 29 -12.77 26.05 33.60
CA THR A 29 -12.31 25.75 32.25
C THR A 29 -12.49 24.29 31.82
N GLY A 30 -13.02 23.46 32.74
CA GLY A 30 -13.25 22.05 32.48
C GLY A 30 -11.93 21.24 32.39
N ARG A 31 -11.94 20.05 32.98
CA ARG A 31 -10.80 19.13 32.82
C ARG A 31 -10.87 18.46 31.44
N LYS A 32 -9.74 18.32 30.76
CA LYS A 32 -9.66 17.46 29.59
C LYS A 32 -10.26 16.10 29.91
N ARG A 33 -11.33 15.72 29.18
CA ARG A 33 -11.95 14.41 29.33
C ARG A 33 -10.97 13.36 28.84
N GLY A 34 -10.86 12.27 29.52
CA GLY A 34 -10.02 11.14 29.15
C GLY A 34 -9.22 10.58 30.34
N PRO A 35 -8.63 9.40 30.20
CA PRO A 35 -7.82 8.80 31.24
C PRO A 35 -6.60 9.67 31.53
N LYS A 36 -6.26 9.80 32.82
CA LYS A 36 -5.07 10.54 33.26
C LYS A 36 -3.82 9.90 32.61
N ALA A 37 -2.81 10.70 32.27
CA ALA A 37 -1.61 10.24 31.56
C ALA A 37 -0.91 9.04 32.23
N TYR A 38 -0.92 8.97 33.56
CA TYR A 38 -0.35 7.85 34.33
C TYR A 38 -1.24 6.59 34.39
N LYS A 39 -2.56 6.73 34.10
CA LYS A 39 -3.51 5.60 33.97
C LYS A 39 -3.67 5.15 32.51
N ARG A 40 -2.82 5.61 31.58
CA ARG A 40 -2.85 5.17 30.23
C ARG A 40 -2.39 3.73 30.17
N ALA A 41 -3.42 2.94 30.19
CA ALA A 41 -3.55 1.65 29.56
C ALA A 41 -2.45 0.61 29.83
N ASN A 42 -2.85 -0.42 30.56
CA ASN A 42 -2.17 -1.73 30.58
C ASN A 42 -2.00 -2.35 29.17
N ASN A 43 -2.62 -1.76 28.14
CA ASN A 43 -2.56 -2.20 26.73
C ASN A 43 -1.56 -1.40 25.87
N ARG A 44 -0.65 -0.64 26.46
CA ARG A 44 0.45 -0.06 25.68
C ARG A 44 1.39 -1.18 25.25
N THR A 45 1.72 -1.23 23.98
CA THR A 45 2.74 -2.13 23.44
C THR A 45 4.04 -1.98 24.24
N GLN A 46 4.65 -3.09 24.59
CA GLN A 46 5.90 -3.10 25.36
C GLN A 46 7.01 -2.40 24.57
N LYS A 47 7.89 -1.70 25.29
CA LYS A 47 8.93 -0.86 24.68
C LYS A 47 9.83 -1.66 23.71
N TRP A 48 10.22 -2.87 24.07
CA TRP A 48 11.07 -3.70 23.24
C TRP A 48 10.43 -4.09 21.89
N ILE A 49 9.07 -4.22 21.84
CA ILE A 49 8.34 -4.43 20.58
C ILE A 49 8.35 -3.15 19.74
N GLU A 50 8.17 -1.97 20.39
CA GLU A 50 8.28 -0.69 19.68
C GLU A 50 9.68 -0.52 19.07
N ASP A 51 10.73 -0.90 19.82
CA ASP A 51 12.12 -0.81 19.37
C ASP A 51 12.40 -1.82 18.24
N ALA A 52 11.81 -3.02 18.26
CA ALA A 52 11.88 -3.98 17.19
C ALA A 52 11.23 -3.46 15.90
N VAL A 53 10.03 -2.88 15.99
CA VAL A 53 9.33 -2.26 14.84
C VAL A 53 10.20 -1.17 14.20
N GLU A 54 10.80 -0.30 15.02
CA GLU A 54 11.70 0.76 14.55
C GLU A 54 12.95 0.18 13.88
N LYS A 55 13.58 -0.83 14.48
CA LYS A 55 14.74 -1.51 13.92
C LYS A 55 14.46 -2.09 12.54
N TYR A 56 13.36 -2.82 12.37
CA TYR A 56 13.00 -3.41 11.09
C TYR A 56 12.61 -2.36 10.05
N PHE A 57 11.97 -1.27 10.47
CA PHE A 57 11.69 -0.14 9.57
C PHE A 57 12.98 0.49 9.04
N ASN A 58 13.95 0.77 9.93
CA ASN A 58 15.22 1.39 9.54
C ASN A 58 16.10 0.47 8.69
N LEU A 59 16.03 -0.84 8.94
CA LEU A 59 16.84 -1.83 8.22
C LEU A 59 16.32 -2.10 6.81
N TYR A 60 15.01 -2.20 6.65
CA TYR A 60 14.40 -2.67 5.39
C TYR A 60 13.60 -1.59 4.64
N GLY A 61 13.30 -0.44 5.25
CA GLY A 61 12.52 0.63 4.63
C GLY A 61 11.07 0.24 4.26
N VAL A 62 10.50 -0.77 4.93
CA VAL A 62 9.22 -1.39 4.57
C VAL A 62 8.06 -0.87 5.42
N GLY A 63 6.83 -0.93 4.88
CA GLY A 63 5.63 -0.51 5.58
C GLY A 63 5.17 -1.45 6.69
N ALA A 64 4.16 -1.03 7.46
CA ALA A 64 3.64 -1.73 8.63
C ALA A 64 3.24 -3.19 8.37
N ASP A 65 2.69 -3.50 7.18
CA ASP A 65 2.29 -4.87 6.81
C ASP A 65 3.49 -5.81 6.75
N ARG A 66 4.53 -5.40 6.01
CA ARG A 66 5.75 -6.22 5.87
C ARG A 66 6.53 -6.33 7.17
N ILE A 67 6.50 -5.29 8.01
CA ILE A 67 7.09 -5.36 9.36
C ILE A 67 6.40 -6.42 10.20
N CYS A 68 5.06 -6.54 10.12
CA CYS A 68 4.35 -7.60 10.84
C CYS A 68 4.83 -8.99 10.42
N TRP A 69 4.96 -9.27 9.12
CA TRP A 69 5.48 -10.54 8.62
C TRP A 69 6.90 -10.83 9.10
N LEU A 70 7.80 -9.83 8.99
CA LEU A 70 9.18 -9.99 9.48
C LEU A 70 9.26 -10.20 11.00
N LEU A 71 8.30 -9.67 11.76
CA LEU A 71 8.21 -9.88 13.21
C LEU A 71 7.60 -11.26 13.54
N GLU A 72 6.71 -11.78 12.71
CA GLU A 72 6.18 -13.14 12.84
C GLU A 72 7.28 -14.21 12.71
N ASP A 73 8.26 -14.02 11.84
CA ASP A 73 9.42 -14.90 11.68
C ASP A 73 10.26 -15.03 12.97
N VAL A 74 10.20 -14.02 13.84
CA VAL A 74 10.85 -14.02 15.16
C VAL A 74 9.85 -14.18 16.31
N HIS A 75 8.70 -14.76 16.05
CA HIS A 75 7.63 -15.06 17.01
C HIS A 75 7.05 -13.83 17.72
N ILE A 76 7.10 -12.65 17.11
CA ILE A 76 6.47 -11.43 17.62
C ILE A 76 5.20 -11.14 16.83
N HIS A 77 4.04 -11.36 17.45
CA HIS A 77 2.75 -11.14 16.82
C HIS A 77 2.17 -9.79 17.20
N ILE A 78 2.07 -8.88 16.24
CA ILE A 78 1.40 -7.59 16.39
C ILE A 78 0.49 -7.31 15.20
N SER A 79 -0.59 -6.57 15.44
CA SER A 79 -1.45 -6.18 14.33
C SER A 79 -0.82 -5.06 13.49
N ARG A 80 -1.15 -5.03 12.20
CA ARG A 80 -0.79 -3.93 11.29
C ARG A 80 -1.10 -2.55 11.88
N ALA A 81 -2.29 -2.40 12.51
CA ALA A 81 -2.69 -1.15 13.13
C ALA A 81 -1.76 -0.75 14.28
N THR A 82 -1.25 -1.72 15.05
CA THR A 82 -0.30 -1.49 16.12
C THR A 82 1.05 -1.06 15.55
N ALA A 83 1.59 -1.79 14.56
CA ALA A 83 2.83 -1.43 13.89
C ALA A 83 2.75 -0.01 13.30
N TYR A 84 1.69 0.31 12.57
CA TYR A 84 1.47 1.64 12.02
C TYR A 84 1.44 2.75 13.08
N ARG A 85 0.71 2.54 14.20
CA ARG A 85 0.66 3.52 15.30
C ARG A 85 2.01 3.72 15.95
N ILE A 86 2.85 2.69 16.05
CA ILE A 86 4.22 2.78 16.56
C ILE A 86 5.05 3.65 15.62
N LEU A 87 5.05 3.38 14.32
CA LEU A 87 5.79 4.13 13.32
C LEU A 87 5.40 5.63 13.31
N VAL A 88 4.11 5.93 13.39
CA VAL A 88 3.62 7.32 13.48
C VAL A 88 4.05 7.96 14.79
N ARG A 89 3.95 7.28 15.94
CA ARG A 89 4.35 7.78 17.26
C ARG A 89 5.85 8.08 17.33
N ARG A 90 6.66 7.22 16.70
CA ARG A 90 8.11 7.39 16.56
C ARG A 90 8.52 8.39 15.48
N ARG A 91 7.55 9.02 14.79
CA ARG A 91 7.76 9.96 13.67
C ARG A 91 8.53 9.37 12.47
N LEU A 92 8.51 8.05 12.32
CA LEU A 92 9.09 7.34 11.19
C LEU A 92 8.17 7.37 9.96
N LEU A 93 6.87 7.50 10.18
CA LEU A 93 5.87 7.72 9.14
C LEU A 93 5.09 9.00 9.42
N ILE A 94 4.99 9.83 8.39
CA ILE A 94 4.09 10.99 8.39
C ILE A 94 2.75 10.53 7.84
N PRO A 95 1.65 10.58 8.61
CA PRO A 95 0.34 10.25 8.08
C PRO A 95 0.01 11.13 6.88
N LYS A 96 -0.26 10.53 5.73
CA LYS A 96 -0.76 11.29 4.58
C LYS A 96 -2.08 11.93 4.98
N SER A 97 -2.24 13.23 4.74
CA SER A 97 -3.53 13.90 4.87
C SER A 97 -4.55 13.15 4.01
N LYS A 98 -5.80 13.08 4.47
CA LYS A 98 -6.88 12.48 3.68
C LYS A 98 -7.20 13.42 2.52
N GLU A 99 -6.38 13.40 1.48
CA GLU A 99 -6.78 13.99 0.22
C GLU A 99 -8.06 13.31 -0.26
N LYS A 100 -9.04 14.10 -0.67
CA LYS A 100 -10.26 13.58 -1.29
C LYS A 100 -9.82 12.70 -2.46
N ARG A 101 -10.02 11.39 -2.36
CA ARG A 101 -9.70 10.47 -3.45
C ARG A 101 -10.49 10.90 -4.66
N LYS A 102 -9.80 11.21 -5.75
CA LYS A 102 -10.46 11.41 -7.04
C LYS A 102 -11.23 10.14 -7.37
N PRO A 103 -12.44 10.25 -7.93
CA PRO A 103 -13.19 9.05 -8.33
C PRO A 103 -12.31 8.23 -9.27
N VAL A 104 -12.13 6.96 -8.94
CA VAL A 104 -11.35 6.02 -9.77
C VAL A 104 -12.31 5.46 -10.80
N THR A 105 -12.09 5.78 -12.06
CA THR A 105 -12.79 5.10 -13.15
C THR A 105 -12.19 3.70 -13.29
N LEU A 106 -12.98 2.70 -12.91
CA LEU A 106 -12.61 1.30 -13.11
C LEU A 106 -12.81 0.98 -14.60
N TYR A 107 -11.77 0.49 -15.23
CA TYR A 107 -11.85 -0.06 -16.58
C TYR A 107 -11.40 -1.52 -16.57
N ALA A 108 -12.07 -2.34 -17.34
CA ALA A 108 -11.67 -3.72 -17.57
C ALA A 108 -12.07 -4.11 -18.99
N LYS A 109 -11.31 -5.04 -19.57
CA LYS A 109 -11.64 -5.67 -20.85
C LYS A 109 -12.84 -6.61 -20.69
N GLY A 110 -13.45 -6.97 -21.81
CA GLY A 110 -14.70 -7.73 -21.80
C GLY A 110 -14.56 -9.18 -21.41
N TYR A 111 -13.41 -9.80 -21.70
CA TYR A 111 -13.13 -11.21 -21.40
C TYR A 111 -11.63 -11.45 -21.10
N PRO A 112 -11.31 -12.54 -20.37
CA PRO A 112 -9.92 -12.90 -20.07
C PRO A 112 -9.12 -13.16 -21.32
N GLY A 113 -7.87 -12.68 -21.37
CA GLY A 113 -6.97 -12.82 -22.49
C GLY A 113 -7.16 -11.81 -23.63
N GLU A 114 -8.20 -10.95 -23.58
CA GLU A 114 -8.38 -9.88 -24.56
C GLU A 114 -7.16 -8.94 -24.60
N GLU A 115 -6.64 -8.58 -23.43
CA GLU A 115 -5.46 -7.74 -23.30
C GLU A 115 -4.71 -8.08 -22.02
N VAL A 116 -3.45 -8.50 -22.15
CA VAL A 116 -2.54 -8.74 -21.03
C VAL A 116 -1.49 -7.63 -21.01
N GLN A 117 -1.38 -6.92 -19.89
CA GLN A 117 -0.38 -5.88 -19.70
C GLN A 117 0.93 -6.54 -19.26
N ILE A 118 2.04 -6.18 -19.91
CA ILE A 118 3.39 -6.63 -19.55
C ILE A 118 4.25 -5.42 -19.23
N ASP A 119 5.03 -5.54 -18.17
CA ASP A 119 5.95 -4.50 -17.73
C ASP A 119 7.20 -5.11 -17.09
N THR A 120 8.28 -4.32 -17.06
CA THR A 120 9.53 -4.69 -16.41
C THR A 120 9.84 -3.79 -15.24
N THR A 121 10.38 -4.34 -14.17
CA THR A 121 10.84 -3.56 -13.01
C THR A 121 12.17 -4.07 -12.49
N GLU A 122 12.94 -3.18 -11.89
CA GLU A 122 14.25 -3.43 -11.28
C GLU A 122 14.11 -3.34 -9.75
N PRO A 123 13.63 -4.38 -9.05
CA PRO A 123 13.31 -4.31 -7.62
C PRO A 123 14.53 -4.02 -6.73
N PHE A 124 15.73 -4.33 -7.21
CA PHE A 124 17.00 -4.13 -6.51
C PHE A 124 17.92 -3.09 -7.19
N GLY A 125 17.35 -2.26 -8.09
CA GLY A 125 18.09 -1.26 -8.86
C GLY A 125 18.81 -1.80 -10.09
N LYS A 126 19.46 -0.92 -10.85
CA LYS A 126 19.98 -1.16 -12.22
C LYS A 126 21.00 -2.30 -12.39
N LYS A 127 21.56 -2.82 -11.32
CA LYS A 127 22.56 -3.92 -11.35
C LYS A 127 22.01 -5.24 -10.81
N GLY A 128 20.72 -5.30 -10.54
CA GLY A 128 20.09 -6.47 -9.93
C GLY A 128 19.29 -7.32 -10.91
N ILE A 129 18.46 -8.14 -10.33
CA ILE A 129 17.51 -9.00 -11.04
C ILE A 129 16.41 -8.12 -11.64
N ILE A 130 16.05 -8.43 -12.88
CA ILE A 130 14.91 -7.83 -13.58
C ILE A 130 13.70 -8.72 -13.35
N LEU A 131 12.60 -8.13 -12.90
CA LEU A 131 11.32 -8.78 -12.81
C LEU A 131 10.49 -8.38 -14.03
N ILE A 132 10.10 -9.37 -14.84
CA ILE A 132 9.11 -9.18 -15.90
C ILE A 132 7.77 -9.72 -15.37
N SER A 133 6.74 -8.93 -15.46
CA SER A 133 5.41 -9.28 -14.93
C SER A 133 4.33 -9.02 -15.97
N ALA A 134 3.28 -9.83 -15.91
CA ALA A 134 2.11 -9.76 -16.76
C ALA A 134 0.84 -9.80 -15.93
N VAL A 135 -0.17 -9.01 -16.30
CA VAL A 135 -1.49 -9.03 -15.66
C VAL A 135 -2.57 -8.96 -16.73
N ASP A 136 -3.49 -9.89 -16.72
CA ASP A 136 -4.68 -9.83 -17.57
C ASP A 136 -5.62 -8.70 -17.12
N ASP A 137 -6.05 -7.91 -18.07
CA ASP A 137 -6.85 -6.72 -17.80
C ASP A 137 -8.24 -7.04 -17.26
N CYS A 138 -8.81 -8.16 -17.64
CA CYS A 138 -10.15 -8.62 -17.23
C CYS A 138 -10.13 -9.42 -15.92
N SER A 139 -9.48 -10.59 -15.93
CA SER A 139 -9.50 -11.55 -14.82
C SER A 139 -8.61 -11.18 -13.65
N ARG A 140 -7.60 -10.32 -13.89
CA ARG A 140 -6.49 -10.04 -12.94
C ARG A 140 -5.55 -11.22 -12.74
N TRP A 141 -5.68 -12.28 -13.54
CA TRP A 141 -4.66 -13.31 -13.58
C TRP A 141 -3.30 -12.66 -13.80
N GLY A 142 -2.32 -13.05 -13.03
CA GLY A 142 -1.00 -12.46 -13.10
C GLY A 142 0.10 -13.50 -13.02
N MET A 143 1.21 -13.20 -13.68
CA MET A 143 2.43 -13.99 -13.71
C MET A 143 3.64 -13.08 -13.63
N ALA A 144 4.69 -13.51 -12.95
CA ALA A 144 5.96 -12.81 -12.90
C ALA A 144 7.12 -13.81 -12.95
N ASP A 145 8.23 -13.39 -13.54
CA ASP A 145 9.46 -14.18 -13.60
C ASP A 145 10.70 -13.29 -13.51
N CYS A 146 11.79 -13.82 -12.99
CA CYS A 146 13.03 -13.11 -12.72
C CYS A 146 14.09 -13.41 -13.78
N TYR A 147 14.79 -12.39 -14.26
CA TYR A 147 15.86 -12.48 -15.24
C TYR A 147 17.06 -11.63 -14.85
N TYR A 148 18.25 -12.02 -15.29
CA TYR A 148 19.47 -11.24 -15.03
C TYR A 148 19.65 -10.05 -15.98
N HIS A 149 18.98 -10.07 -17.16
CA HIS A 149 19.15 -9.04 -18.18
C HIS A 149 17.81 -8.58 -18.72
N ASN A 150 17.64 -7.25 -18.83
CA ASN A 150 16.49 -6.65 -19.50
C ASN A 150 16.75 -6.62 -21.00
N ASN A 151 16.39 -7.70 -21.69
CA ASN A 151 16.56 -7.84 -23.12
C ASN A 151 15.35 -8.48 -23.81
N SER A 152 15.28 -8.33 -25.12
CA SER A 152 14.17 -8.81 -25.94
C SER A 152 14.05 -10.35 -25.97
N GLU A 153 15.13 -11.06 -25.71
CA GLU A 153 15.16 -12.51 -25.67
C GLU A 153 14.47 -13.05 -24.42
N ASN A 154 14.77 -12.47 -23.26
CA ASN A 154 14.11 -12.82 -22.00
C ASN A 154 12.62 -12.44 -22.01
N ALA A 155 12.27 -11.29 -22.59
CA ALA A 155 10.88 -10.92 -22.81
C ALA A 155 10.15 -11.92 -23.72
N ALA A 156 10.81 -12.43 -24.77
CA ALA A 156 10.26 -13.47 -25.64
C ALA A 156 10.07 -14.81 -24.92
N ARG A 157 11.03 -15.22 -24.07
CA ARG A 157 10.91 -16.43 -23.23
C ARG A 157 9.74 -16.30 -22.26
N PHE A 158 9.56 -15.12 -21.68
CA PHE A 158 8.44 -14.86 -20.78
C PHE A 158 7.08 -14.95 -21.48
N VAL A 159 6.96 -14.45 -22.74
CA VAL A 159 5.74 -14.65 -23.54
C VAL A 159 5.41 -16.12 -23.73
N LEU A 160 6.38 -16.97 -24.01
CA LEU A 160 6.14 -18.41 -24.15
C LEU A 160 5.61 -19.03 -22.85
N LYS A 161 6.15 -18.64 -21.71
CA LYS A 161 5.64 -19.07 -20.39
C LYS A 161 4.21 -18.60 -20.18
N ILE A 162 3.92 -17.32 -20.44
CA ILE A 162 2.56 -16.78 -20.30
C ILE A 162 1.56 -17.59 -21.12
N VAL A 163 1.88 -17.86 -22.39
CA VAL A 163 0.98 -18.59 -23.29
C VAL A 163 0.79 -20.05 -22.86
N SER A 164 1.83 -20.66 -22.25
CA SER A 164 1.74 -22.03 -21.70
C SER A 164 0.86 -22.10 -20.45
N ASP A 165 0.96 -21.11 -19.57
CA ASP A 165 0.42 -21.19 -18.20
C ASP A 165 -0.92 -20.48 -18.06
N ALA A 166 -1.27 -19.56 -18.99
CA ALA A 166 -2.54 -18.85 -18.94
C ALA A 166 -3.72 -19.81 -19.17
N PRO A 167 -4.77 -19.75 -18.31
CA PRO A 167 -5.94 -20.63 -18.45
C PRO A 167 -6.90 -20.17 -19.56
N PHE A 168 -6.50 -19.25 -20.41
CA PHE A 168 -7.27 -18.68 -21.53
C PHE A 168 -6.34 -18.29 -22.69
N PRO A 169 -6.85 -18.24 -23.94
CA PRO A 169 -6.09 -17.78 -25.07
C PRO A 169 -5.81 -16.28 -24.99
N ILE A 170 -4.61 -15.85 -25.37
CA ILE A 170 -4.18 -14.45 -25.33
C ILE A 170 -4.32 -13.85 -26.71
N ARG A 171 -5.07 -12.74 -26.79
CA ARG A 171 -5.30 -11.99 -28.04
C ARG A 171 -4.30 -10.86 -28.24
N SER A 172 -4.00 -10.12 -27.19
CA SER A 172 -3.08 -8.99 -27.31
C SER A 172 -2.24 -8.78 -26.05
N PHE A 173 -1.01 -8.30 -26.24
CA PHE A 173 -0.16 -7.77 -25.18
C PHE A 173 -0.13 -6.25 -25.25
N ARG A 174 -0.23 -5.60 -24.09
CA ARG A 174 0.01 -4.17 -23.93
C ARG A 174 1.34 -3.95 -23.22
N THR A 175 2.23 -3.18 -23.85
CA THR A 175 3.56 -2.89 -23.32
C THR A 175 3.84 -1.39 -23.38
N ASP A 176 4.85 -0.96 -22.68
CA ASP A 176 5.47 0.34 -22.93
C ASP A 176 6.31 0.32 -24.23
N ASN A 177 7.10 1.37 -24.47
CA ASN A 177 7.95 1.48 -25.65
C ASN A 177 9.38 0.98 -25.40
N GLY A 178 9.61 0.17 -24.35
CA GLY A 178 10.90 -0.38 -24.01
C GLY A 178 11.57 -1.17 -25.14
N SER A 179 12.90 -1.20 -25.15
CA SER A 179 13.69 -1.91 -26.16
C SER A 179 13.53 -3.43 -26.06
N GLU A 180 13.24 -3.94 -24.87
CA GLU A 180 12.97 -5.34 -24.57
C GLU A 180 11.73 -5.88 -25.29
N PHE A 181 10.74 -5.02 -25.55
CA PHE A 181 9.50 -5.39 -26.27
C PHE A 181 9.60 -5.22 -27.81
N LYS A 182 10.83 -5.18 -28.33
CA LYS A 182 11.12 -5.14 -29.78
C LYS A 182 11.70 -6.50 -30.24
N LYS A 183 12.29 -6.55 -31.42
CA LYS A 183 13.04 -7.71 -31.97
C LYS A 183 12.42 -9.08 -31.64
N HIS A 184 13.06 -9.88 -30.78
CA HIS A 184 12.67 -11.25 -30.45
C HIS A 184 11.26 -11.34 -29.86
N PHE A 185 10.90 -10.44 -28.95
CA PHE A 185 9.55 -10.35 -28.40
C PHE A 185 8.51 -10.17 -29.49
N ALA A 186 8.70 -9.20 -30.39
CA ALA A 186 7.77 -8.94 -31.48
C ALA A 186 7.70 -10.11 -32.47
N THR A 187 8.81 -10.80 -32.71
CA THR A 187 8.87 -11.97 -33.59
C THR A 187 8.05 -13.13 -32.99
N ILE A 188 8.17 -13.41 -31.70
CA ILE A 188 7.41 -14.48 -31.05
C ILE A 188 5.92 -14.14 -31.03
N CYS A 189 5.53 -12.92 -30.67
CA CYS A 189 4.12 -12.51 -30.67
C CYS A 189 3.50 -12.68 -32.07
N ARG A 190 4.22 -12.28 -33.12
CA ARG A 190 3.78 -12.46 -34.53
C ARG A 190 3.60 -13.93 -34.89
N LYS A 191 4.54 -14.81 -34.52
CA LYS A 191 4.44 -16.26 -34.73
C LYS A 191 3.24 -16.89 -34.03
N LEU A 192 2.87 -16.38 -32.87
CA LEU A 192 1.73 -16.85 -32.07
C LEU A 192 0.40 -16.18 -32.46
N GLY A 193 0.40 -15.23 -33.42
CA GLY A 193 -0.79 -14.48 -33.82
C GLY A 193 -1.29 -13.50 -32.75
N ILE A 194 -0.44 -13.08 -31.82
CA ILE A 194 -0.77 -12.18 -30.74
C ILE A 194 -0.45 -10.73 -31.13
N GLU A 195 -1.44 -9.84 -31.00
CA GLU A 195 -1.31 -8.41 -31.27
C GLU A 195 -0.47 -7.70 -30.21
N ILE A 196 0.40 -6.77 -30.59
CA ILE A 196 1.15 -5.92 -29.68
C ILE A 196 0.57 -4.51 -29.71
N LYS A 197 0.03 -4.06 -28.57
CA LYS A 197 -0.46 -2.70 -28.34
C LYS A 197 0.56 -1.94 -27.51
N ARG A 198 0.97 -0.78 -28.00
CA ARG A 198 1.94 0.08 -27.28
C ARG A 198 1.24 1.22 -26.58
N ASN A 199 1.69 1.54 -25.38
CA ASN A 199 1.20 2.70 -24.68
C ASN A 199 1.55 3.99 -25.42
N PRO A 200 0.61 4.96 -25.48
CA PRO A 200 0.93 6.30 -25.96
C PRO A 200 2.04 6.93 -25.11
N VAL A 201 2.92 7.67 -25.76
CA VAL A 201 4.01 8.38 -25.07
C VAL A 201 3.42 9.37 -24.06
N LYS A 202 3.89 9.35 -22.80
CA LYS A 202 3.45 10.20 -21.67
C LYS A 202 2.04 9.91 -21.12
N HIS A 203 1.51 8.69 -21.24
CA HIS A 203 0.27 8.28 -20.57
C HIS A 203 0.54 7.27 -19.43
N PRO A 204 0.86 7.73 -18.21
CA PRO A 204 1.23 6.84 -17.09
C PRO A 204 0.07 5.96 -16.59
N THR A 205 -1.17 6.29 -16.93
CA THR A 205 -2.36 5.54 -16.49
C THR A 205 -2.54 4.19 -17.21
N SER A 206 -1.80 3.93 -18.28
CA SER A 206 -2.01 2.76 -19.13
C SER A 206 -1.50 1.45 -18.52
N ASN A 207 -0.52 1.48 -17.61
CA ASN A 207 0.07 0.30 -16.94
C ASN A 207 -0.33 0.17 -15.45
N GLY A 208 -1.33 0.90 -15.01
CA GLY A 208 -1.70 0.98 -13.60
C GLY A 208 -2.05 -0.36 -12.92
N LYS A 209 -2.39 -1.40 -13.69
CA LYS A 209 -2.68 -2.74 -13.15
C LYS A 209 -1.42 -3.52 -12.85
N VAL A 210 -0.44 -3.51 -13.76
CA VAL A 210 0.87 -4.15 -13.56
C VAL A 210 1.66 -3.40 -12.48
N GLU A 211 1.67 -2.06 -12.52
CA GLU A 211 2.29 -1.26 -11.47
C GLU A 211 1.73 -1.57 -10.06
N ARG A 212 0.43 -1.86 -9.97
CA ARG A 212 -0.17 -2.28 -8.71
C ARG A 212 0.35 -3.65 -8.27
N MET A 213 0.53 -4.59 -9.18
CA MET A 213 1.13 -5.90 -8.89
C MET A 213 2.55 -5.76 -8.34
N HIS A 214 3.36 -4.84 -8.88
CA HIS A 214 4.71 -4.56 -8.39
C HIS A 214 4.75 -4.02 -6.95
N ARG A 215 3.63 -3.47 -6.42
CA ARG A 215 3.54 -2.92 -5.07
C ARG A 215 3.03 -3.92 -4.02
N THR A 216 2.63 -5.10 -4.45
CA THR A 216 2.16 -6.19 -3.59
C THR A 216 3.30 -7.10 -3.22
#